data_86da687cf2e9a1143fa7b9216208b28d
#
_entry.id   86da687cf2e9a1143fa7b9216208b28d
#
_cell.length_a   1.000
_cell.length_b   1.000
_cell.length_c   1.000
_cell.angle_alpha   90.00
_cell.angle_beta   90.00
_cell.angle_gamma   90.00
#
_symmetry.space_group_name_H-M   'P 1'
#
loop_
_entity.id
_entity.type
_entity.pdbx_description
1 polymer ?
#
loop_
_entity_poly.entity_id
_entity_poly.type
_entity_poly.pdbx_seq_one_letter_code
_entity_poly.pdbx_strand_id
1 'polypeptide(L)'
;MQIRAGAGVRFSAGASANAERAAIDRAASRRRAATMTDYSRGKRMRAMLFVVAVVAAAGGCSKHESKPVERGPIEVTARTVLPRDAPVSFEYVGQTQSSRQVQIVARVNGFLERRLYAEGSLVKAGQVMFQQDPKPLQAQVAAAKAALAEQQARLKVAADNLARVKPLAERKALSQRELDDATGAAETAAAAVEVAKANLEQARLNLSYTTITTPVTGLSSFARVQDGQYINITDSQLTYVAQLDPMWVNFSLSENDMLAIRTEQQAGRLRLPQKDDFEVSVVLADGSTFPKKGRITFANADYNPQTGTFMLRATLPNPEGVLRPGQFVRVRVSGAVRPNAILVPQQSVLQGAQGHFVVTVDKDSRAQIRPVEVGTWDGDDWVIVKGLAAGDVVVTDGMVRLSPGAPVKVVAAAAKAAGASGGDAPAGK
;
A
#
# COMPACT_ATOMS: atom_id res chain seq x y z
N MET A 1 55.73 3.72 -8.10
CA MET A 1 56.37 5.00 -7.75
C MET A 1 55.57 5.58 -6.57
N GLN A 2 56.25 5.62 -5.45
CA GLN A 2 55.80 6.15 -4.15
C GLN A 2 55.34 7.60 -4.26
N ILE A 3 54.45 8.07 -3.37
CA ILE A 3 54.71 9.02 -2.29
C ILE A 3 53.38 9.43 -1.60
N ARG A 4 53.25 9.09 -0.31
CA ARG A 4 52.96 9.83 0.95
C ARG A 4 51.69 10.70 1.00
N ALA A 5 50.79 10.46 1.92
CA ALA A 5 50.78 10.67 3.40
C ALA A 5 50.44 12.13 3.81
N GLY A 6 49.43 12.28 4.58
CA GLY A 6 49.04 13.52 5.32
C GLY A 6 47.75 13.33 6.10
N ALA A 7 47.88 12.92 7.32
CA ALA A 7 47.50 13.58 8.60
C ALA A 7 46.01 13.95 8.75
N GLY A 8 45.25 13.33 9.51
CA GLY A 8 44.96 13.23 10.93
C GLY A 8 44.48 14.52 11.59
N VAL A 9 43.16 14.75 11.73
CA VAL A 9 42.63 15.63 12.77
C VAL A 9 41.53 14.88 13.53
N ARG A 10 41.87 14.44 14.74
CA ARG A 10 40.91 13.97 15.74
C ARG A 10 40.32 15.20 16.42
N PHE A 11 38.98 15.38 16.35
CA PHE A 11 38.25 16.26 17.25
C PHE A 11 37.74 15.46 18.44
N SER A 12 38.37 15.69 19.60
CA SER A 12 37.88 15.28 20.92
C SER A 12 36.86 16.31 21.40
N ALA A 13 35.58 16.02 21.31
CA ALA A 13 34.52 16.81 21.92
C ALA A 13 33.48 15.86 22.54
N GLY A 14 33.86 15.18 23.62
CA GLY A 14 32.97 14.25 24.33
C GLY A 14 33.11 14.20 25.83
N ALA A 15 34.08 14.93 26.41
CA ALA A 15 34.37 14.82 27.82
C ALA A 15 33.86 16.00 28.73
N SER A 16 33.33 17.06 28.14
CA SER A 16 32.89 18.25 28.91
C SER A 16 31.41 18.20 29.35
N ALA A 17 30.53 17.51 28.61
CA ALA A 17 29.10 17.51 28.93
C ALA A 17 28.68 16.57 30.07
N ASN A 18 29.50 15.57 30.42
CA ASN A 18 29.17 14.64 31.50
C ASN A 18 29.65 15.13 32.89
N ALA A 19 30.62 16.06 32.95
CA ALA A 19 31.08 16.63 34.19
C ALA A 19 30.12 17.69 34.76
N GLU A 20 29.44 18.44 33.90
CA GLU A 20 28.46 19.44 34.36
C GLU A 20 27.16 18.83 34.88
N ARG A 21 26.70 17.72 34.31
CA ARG A 21 25.49 17.01 34.82
C ARG A 21 25.74 16.39 36.21
N ALA A 22 26.93 15.89 36.48
CA ALA A 22 27.27 15.31 37.79
C ALA A 22 27.45 16.37 38.92
N ALA A 23 27.69 17.63 38.56
CA ALA A 23 27.77 18.72 39.53
C ALA A 23 26.38 19.26 39.93
N ILE A 24 25.42 19.25 39.04
CA ILE A 24 24.04 19.72 39.27
C ILE A 24 23.27 18.73 40.19
N ASP A 25 23.47 17.42 40.02
CA ASP A 25 22.82 16.42 40.87
C ASP A 25 23.36 16.36 42.29
N ARG A 26 24.63 16.71 42.51
CA ARG A 26 25.20 16.80 43.89
C ARG A 26 24.77 18.05 44.66
N ALA A 27 24.37 19.11 43.95
CA ALA A 27 23.84 20.33 44.61
C ALA A 27 22.37 20.16 45.02
N ALA A 28 21.59 19.35 44.26
CA ALA A 28 20.18 19.07 44.55
C ALA A 28 19.99 18.11 45.74
N SER A 29 20.92 17.16 45.95
CA SER A 29 20.88 16.22 47.09
C SER A 29 21.25 16.84 48.41
N ARG A 30 22.13 17.88 48.45
CA ARG A 30 22.50 18.61 49.69
C ARG A 30 21.44 19.58 50.21
N ARG A 31 20.54 20.07 49.37
CA ARG A 31 19.41 20.94 49.78
C ARG A 31 18.22 20.17 50.38
N ARG A 32 18.10 18.88 50.14
CA ARG A 32 17.01 18.02 50.70
C ARG A 32 17.35 17.47 52.08
N ALA A 33 18.62 17.45 52.49
CA ALA A 33 19.03 16.95 53.80
C ALA A 33 18.98 18.01 54.95
N ALA A 34 18.93 19.33 54.63
CA ALA A 34 18.93 20.40 55.61
C ALA A 34 17.57 20.84 56.13
N THR A 35 16.46 20.37 55.53
CA THR A 35 15.09 20.76 55.92
C THR A 35 14.33 19.72 56.74
N MET A 36 14.96 18.60 57.10
CA MET A 36 14.30 17.50 57.83
C MET A 36 14.64 17.42 59.34
N THR A 37 15.57 18.26 59.86
CA THR A 37 16.01 18.17 61.25
C THR A 37 15.38 19.18 62.23
N ASP A 38 14.58 20.13 61.73
CA ASP A 38 14.01 21.18 62.59
C ASP A 38 12.52 21.01 62.94
N TYR A 39 11.85 19.92 62.47
CA TYR A 39 10.42 19.70 62.71
C TYR A 39 10.11 18.74 63.87
N SER A 40 11.12 18.16 64.55
CA SER A 40 10.88 17.12 65.57
C SER A 40 10.95 17.61 67.02
N ARG A 41 11.28 18.88 67.32
CA ARG A 41 11.41 19.39 68.71
C ARG A 41 10.17 20.10 69.26
N GLY A 42 9.20 20.47 68.41
CA GLY A 42 8.01 21.25 68.82
C GLY A 42 6.79 20.43 69.25
N LYS A 43 6.74 19.11 69.06
CA LYS A 43 5.54 18.28 69.29
C LYS A 43 5.47 17.46 70.59
N ARG A 44 6.56 17.42 71.41
CA ARG A 44 6.59 16.61 72.63
C ARG A 44 6.00 17.31 73.89
N MET A 45 5.70 18.60 73.86
CA MET A 45 5.26 19.35 75.05
C MET A 45 3.73 19.68 74.99
N ARG A 46 3.03 19.33 73.94
CA ARG A 46 1.56 19.53 73.79
C ARG A 46 0.72 18.24 73.89
N ALA A 47 1.37 17.09 73.98
CA ALA A 47 0.66 15.79 74.03
C ALA A 47 0.28 15.33 75.41
N MET A 48 0.75 16.01 76.50
CA MET A 48 0.52 15.58 77.89
C MET A 48 -0.68 16.28 78.59
N LEU A 49 -1.30 17.28 77.95
CA LEU A 49 -2.46 18.02 78.51
C LEU A 49 -3.81 17.61 77.85
N PHE A 50 -3.82 16.68 76.84
CA PHE A 50 -5.03 16.24 76.14
C PHE A 50 -5.52 14.85 76.56
N VAL A 51 -4.79 14.12 77.42
CA VAL A 51 -5.15 12.74 77.83
C VAL A 51 -6.12 12.71 79.00
N VAL A 52 -6.30 13.79 79.79
CA VAL A 52 -7.22 13.80 80.95
C VAL A 52 -8.67 14.21 80.62
N ALA A 53 -8.91 14.80 79.43
CA ALA A 53 -10.25 15.26 79.04
C ALA A 53 -11.07 14.22 78.24
N VAL A 54 -10.52 13.05 77.85
CA VAL A 54 -11.18 12.07 76.94
C VAL A 54 -11.82 10.90 77.75
N VAL A 55 -11.60 10.75 79.03
CA VAL A 55 -12.14 9.61 79.83
C VAL A 55 -13.56 9.83 80.35
N ALA A 56 -14.13 11.08 80.26
CA ALA A 56 -15.46 11.37 80.77
C ALA A 56 -16.62 11.34 79.73
N ALA A 57 -16.35 10.98 78.48
CA ALA A 57 -17.37 10.97 77.42
C ALA A 57 -17.66 9.56 76.81
N ALA A 58 -17.25 8.49 77.49
CA ALA A 58 -17.43 7.13 76.99
C ALA A 58 -18.64 6.41 77.67
N GLY A 59 -19.79 7.06 77.70
CA GLY A 59 -21.01 6.44 78.17
C GLY A 59 -22.19 6.82 77.29
N GLY A 60 -22.37 6.13 76.19
CA GLY A 60 -23.60 6.36 75.40
C GLY A 60 -23.50 6.09 73.91
N CYS A 61 -22.83 5.02 73.47
CA CYS A 61 -23.02 4.52 72.12
C CYS A 61 -23.98 3.34 72.12
N SER A 62 -25.24 3.62 71.95
CA SER A 62 -26.23 2.64 71.53
C SER A 62 -25.76 2.14 70.12
N LYS A 63 -25.54 0.86 70.05
CA LYS A 63 -25.26 0.12 68.84
C LYS A 63 -26.46 0.27 67.90
N HIS A 64 -26.43 1.29 67.03
CA HIS A 64 -27.36 1.41 65.94
C HIS A 64 -26.93 0.36 64.91
N GLU A 65 -27.53 -0.79 65.00
CA GLU A 65 -27.45 -1.85 64.01
C GLU A 65 -28.18 -1.30 62.79
N SER A 66 -27.43 -0.62 61.89
CA SER A 66 -27.95 -0.23 60.59
C SER A 66 -28.24 -1.51 59.81
N LYS A 67 -29.51 -1.91 59.79
CA LYS A 67 -30.01 -2.89 58.86
C LYS A 67 -29.47 -2.53 57.46
N PRO A 68 -28.89 -3.49 56.70
CA PRO A 68 -28.53 -3.24 55.32
C PRO A 68 -29.81 -2.74 54.63
N VAL A 69 -29.79 -1.54 54.13
CA VAL A 69 -30.83 -1.06 53.22
C VAL A 69 -30.78 -2.02 52.03
N GLU A 70 -31.74 -2.94 51.97
CA GLU A 70 -31.99 -3.73 50.76
C GLU A 70 -32.31 -2.75 49.65
N ARG A 71 -31.27 -2.32 48.94
CA ARG A 71 -31.43 -1.56 47.70
C ARG A 71 -32.18 -2.52 46.77
N GLY A 72 -33.38 -2.13 46.36
CA GLY A 72 -34.17 -2.89 45.42
C GLY A 72 -33.33 -3.22 44.17
N PRO A 73 -33.70 -4.25 43.42
CA PRO A 73 -32.93 -4.68 42.24
C PRO A 73 -32.74 -3.52 41.27
N ILE A 74 -31.48 -3.30 40.88
CA ILE A 74 -31.11 -2.23 39.95
C ILE A 74 -31.56 -2.65 38.56
N GLU A 75 -32.36 -1.82 37.92
CA GLU A 75 -32.76 -2.08 36.52
C GLU A 75 -31.57 -1.87 35.58
N VAL A 76 -31.29 -2.90 34.78
CA VAL A 76 -30.19 -2.92 33.78
C VAL A 76 -30.69 -3.44 32.47
N THR A 77 -30.18 -2.91 31.41
CA THR A 77 -30.35 -3.51 30.07
C THR A 77 -29.30 -4.58 29.86
N ALA A 78 -29.71 -5.76 29.45
CA ALA A 78 -28.80 -6.86 29.20
C ALA A 78 -29.16 -7.57 27.89
N ARG A 79 -28.13 -8.16 27.27
CA ARG A 79 -28.26 -8.92 26.03
C ARG A 79 -27.67 -10.31 26.22
N THR A 80 -28.38 -11.33 25.79
CA THR A 80 -27.85 -12.70 25.72
C THR A 80 -26.87 -12.78 24.55
N VAL A 81 -25.69 -13.26 24.83
CA VAL A 81 -24.62 -13.40 23.85
C VAL A 81 -24.79 -14.70 23.08
N LEU A 82 -25.01 -14.61 21.79
CA LEU A 82 -25.08 -15.74 20.87
C LEU A 82 -23.89 -15.74 19.95
N PRO A 83 -23.25 -16.90 19.72
CA PRO A 83 -22.17 -17.00 18.74
C PRO A 83 -22.71 -16.70 17.35
N ARG A 84 -21.97 -15.87 16.62
CA ARG A 84 -22.24 -15.59 15.20
C ARG A 84 -20.95 -15.54 14.40
N ASP A 85 -21.03 -15.81 13.11
CA ASP A 85 -19.89 -15.62 12.22
C ASP A 85 -19.64 -14.11 12.07
N ALA A 86 -18.42 -13.66 12.41
CA ALA A 86 -18.01 -12.27 12.28
C ALA A 86 -17.07 -12.10 11.09
N PRO A 87 -17.35 -11.15 10.17
CA PRO A 87 -16.42 -10.84 9.09
C PRO A 87 -15.14 -10.24 9.67
N VAL A 88 -14.00 -10.62 9.09
CA VAL A 88 -12.70 -10.08 9.49
C VAL A 88 -12.09 -9.35 8.30
N SER A 89 -11.64 -8.13 8.54
CA SER A 89 -10.89 -7.34 7.57
C SER A 89 -9.52 -6.99 8.14
N PHE A 90 -8.52 -7.00 7.26
CA PHE A 90 -7.16 -6.60 7.59
C PHE A 90 -6.86 -5.28 6.88
N GLU A 91 -6.22 -4.34 7.58
CA GLU A 91 -5.83 -3.06 6.99
C GLU A 91 -4.32 -2.96 6.88
N TYR A 92 -3.86 -2.56 5.69
CA TYR A 92 -2.45 -2.36 5.37
C TYR A 92 -2.25 -1.01 4.69
N VAL A 93 -1.05 -0.46 4.81
CA VAL A 93 -0.66 0.68 4.00
C VAL A 93 -0.16 0.15 2.66
N GLY A 94 -0.68 0.72 1.57
CA GLY A 94 -0.30 0.37 0.22
C GLY A 94 0.02 1.59 -0.62
N GLN A 95 0.60 1.33 -1.77
CA GLN A 95 0.88 2.35 -2.78
C GLN A 95 0.31 1.93 -4.12
N THR A 96 -0.36 2.86 -4.78
CA THR A 96 -0.87 2.65 -6.14
C THR A 96 0.26 2.65 -7.15
N GLN A 97 0.15 1.78 -8.14
CA GLN A 97 1.09 1.67 -9.25
C GLN A 97 0.34 1.47 -10.56
N SER A 98 0.83 2.07 -11.62
CA SER A 98 0.32 1.78 -12.97
C SER A 98 0.49 0.29 -13.30
N SER A 99 -0.54 -0.32 -13.90
CA SER A 99 -0.44 -1.70 -14.39
C SER A 99 0.56 -1.84 -15.55
N ARG A 100 0.77 -0.76 -16.31
CA ARG A 100 1.74 -0.71 -17.39
C ARG A 100 2.27 0.71 -17.57
N GLN A 101 3.52 0.93 -17.20
CA GLN A 101 4.22 2.18 -17.43
C GLN A 101 5.28 1.97 -18.49
N VAL A 102 5.22 2.76 -19.56
CA VAL A 102 6.15 2.67 -20.67
C VAL A 102 6.91 3.97 -20.81
N GLN A 103 8.22 3.87 -20.84
CA GLN A 103 9.09 5.00 -21.16
C GLN A 103 9.09 5.22 -22.68
N ILE A 104 8.84 6.45 -23.08
CA ILE A 104 8.89 6.89 -24.48
C ILE A 104 10.30 7.40 -24.72
N VAL A 105 11.01 6.70 -25.61
CA VAL A 105 12.41 6.97 -25.93
C VAL A 105 12.59 7.19 -27.42
N ALA A 106 13.55 8.02 -27.80
CA ALA A 106 13.99 8.15 -29.18
C ALA A 106 14.88 6.95 -29.56
N ARG A 107 14.77 6.48 -30.80
CA ARG A 107 15.56 5.36 -31.32
C ARG A 107 16.62 5.78 -32.31
N VAL A 108 16.61 7.04 -32.73
CA VAL A 108 17.58 7.66 -33.62
C VAL A 108 18.03 8.99 -33.05
N ASN A 109 19.28 9.38 -33.36
CA ASN A 109 19.80 10.69 -33.01
C ASN A 109 19.20 11.76 -33.93
N GLY A 110 18.90 12.95 -33.38
CA GLY A 110 18.39 14.06 -34.16
C GLY A 110 17.83 15.19 -33.34
N PHE A 111 17.45 16.27 -33.98
CA PHE A 111 16.77 17.38 -33.33
C PHE A 111 15.29 17.05 -33.13
N LEU A 112 14.73 17.40 -31.97
CA LEU A 112 13.31 17.38 -31.75
C LEU A 112 12.66 18.55 -32.48
N GLU A 113 11.82 18.28 -33.46
CA GLU A 113 11.13 19.34 -34.20
C GLU A 113 9.99 19.92 -33.35
N ARG A 114 9.15 19.04 -32.80
CA ARG A 114 8.00 19.46 -31.99
C ARG A 114 7.40 18.30 -31.16
N ARG A 115 6.74 18.70 -30.09
CA ARG A 115 5.85 17.84 -29.29
C ARG A 115 4.42 17.95 -29.83
N LEU A 116 3.74 16.80 -29.95
CA LEU A 116 2.39 16.69 -30.56
C LEU A 116 1.30 16.25 -29.57
N TYR A 117 1.59 16.27 -28.26
CA TYR A 117 0.63 15.94 -27.21
C TYR A 117 0.64 17.03 -26.13
N ALA A 118 -0.46 17.14 -25.37
CA ALA A 118 -0.50 17.96 -24.17
C ALA A 118 -0.01 17.13 -22.97
N GLU A 119 0.89 17.71 -22.17
CA GLU A 119 1.40 17.08 -20.96
C GLU A 119 0.27 16.83 -19.96
N GLY A 120 0.32 15.69 -19.26
CA GLY A 120 -0.75 15.33 -18.32
C GLY A 120 -2.09 14.95 -18.97
N SER A 121 -2.15 14.83 -20.31
CA SER A 121 -3.35 14.39 -21.00
C SER A 121 -3.40 12.87 -21.20
N LEU A 122 -4.61 12.36 -21.42
CA LEU A 122 -4.81 10.96 -21.82
C LEU A 122 -4.43 10.80 -23.30
N VAL A 123 -3.51 9.91 -23.59
CA VAL A 123 -3.06 9.56 -24.95
C VAL A 123 -3.49 8.14 -25.30
N LYS A 124 -3.76 7.91 -26.58
CA LYS A 124 -4.17 6.58 -27.11
C LYS A 124 -2.98 5.83 -27.69
N ALA A 125 -2.98 4.51 -27.59
CA ALA A 125 -1.98 3.68 -28.26
C ALA A 125 -1.90 4.01 -29.75
N GLY A 126 -0.68 4.14 -30.30
CA GLY A 126 -0.42 4.57 -31.66
C GLY A 126 -0.42 6.09 -31.90
N GLN A 127 -0.84 6.90 -30.90
CA GLN A 127 -0.83 8.35 -31.03
C GLN A 127 0.61 8.87 -31.10
N VAL A 128 0.86 9.78 -32.06
CA VAL A 128 2.15 10.45 -32.21
C VAL A 128 2.33 11.42 -31.03
N MET A 129 3.45 11.29 -30.35
CA MET A 129 3.81 12.13 -29.21
C MET A 129 4.88 13.16 -29.57
N PHE A 130 5.88 12.74 -30.33
CA PHE A 130 7.00 13.60 -30.71
C PHE A 130 7.36 13.38 -32.16
N GLN A 131 7.86 14.44 -32.79
CA GLN A 131 8.40 14.42 -34.16
C GLN A 131 9.84 14.92 -34.10
N GLN A 132 10.78 14.11 -34.54
CA GLN A 132 12.16 14.53 -34.83
C GLN A 132 12.28 15.05 -36.26
N ASP A 133 13.29 15.89 -36.56
CA ASP A 133 13.56 16.36 -37.92
C ASP A 133 13.86 15.16 -38.85
N PRO A 134 12.97 14.90 -39.84
CA PRO A 134 13.14 13.76 -40.74
C PRO A 134 14.07 14.02 -41.88
N LYS A 135 14.46 15.25 -42.17
CA LYS A 135 15.18 15.67 -43.37
C LYS A 135 16.50 14.92 -43.60
N PRO A 136 17.38 14.77 -42.57
CA PRO A 136 18.65 14.02 -42.76
C PRO A 136 18.39 12.55 -43.13
N LEU A 137 17.38 11.92 -42.48
CA LEU A 137 17.05 10.52 -42.75
C LEU A 137 16.30 10.34 -44.07
N GLN A 138 15.49 11.31 -44.49
CA GLN A 138 14.92 11.32 -45.83
C GLN A 138 15.99 11.38 -46.93
N ALA A 139 17.04 12.18 -46.74
CA ALA A 139 18.17 12.20 -47.64
C ALA A 139 18.90 10.83 -47.70
N GLN A 140 19.06 10.13 -46.57
CA GLN A 140 19.63 8.79 -46.53
C GLN A 140 18.76 7.78 -47.28
N VAL A 141 17.43 7.83 -47.13
CA VAL A 141 16.50 6.98 -47.88
C VAL A 141 16.63 7.26 -49.39
N ALA A 142 16.71 8.53 -49.79
CA ALA A 142 16.88 8.91 -51.19
C ALA A 142 18.21 8.36 -51.76
N ALA A 143 19.32 8.46 -51.03
CA ALA A 143 20.62 7.90 -51.40
C ALA A 143 20.58 6.38 -51.52
N ALA A 144 20.00 5.66 -50.54
CA ALA A 144 19.86 4.21 -50.58
C ALA A 144 18.98 3.73 -51.75
N LYS A 145 17.89 4.49 -52.06
CA LYS A 145 17.06 4.24 -53.22
C LYS A 145 17.80 4.37 -54.53
N ALA A 146 18.65 5.40 -54.69
CA ALA A 146 19.50 5.60 -55.85
C ALA A 146 20.52 4.46 -56.00
N ALA A 147 21.16 4.04 -54.90
CA ALA A 147 22.09 2.91 -54.91
C ALA A 147 21.41 1.59 -55.32
N LEU A 148 20.16 1.35 -54.85
CA LEU A 148 19.39 0.19 -55.30
C LEU A 148 19.11 0.25 -56.84
N ALA A 149 18.70 1.41 -57.33
CA ALA A 149 18.48 1.59 -58.80
C ALA A 149 19.74 1.32 -59.60
N GLU A 150 20.90 1.74 -59.14
CA GLU A 150 22.21 1.43 -59.75
C GLU A 150 22.45 -0.08 -59.83
N GLN A 151 22.29 -0.80 -58.68
CA GLN A 151 22.52 -2.25 -58.69
C GLN A 151 21.49 -2.99 -59.55
N GLN A 152 20.25 -2.54 -59.62
CA GLN A 152 19.21 -3.09 -60.51
C GLN A 152 19.60 -2.91 -62.00
N ALA A 153 20.17 -1.76 -62.37
CA ALA A 153 20.67 -1.53 -63.70
C ALA A 153 21.82 -2.46 -64.06
N ARG A 154 22.79 -2.67 -63.11
CA ARG A 154 23.89 -3.62 -63.26
C ARG A 154 23.40 -5.06 -63.43
N LEU A 155 22.45 -5.49 -62.62
CA LEU A 155 21.82 -6.81 -62.75
C LEU A 155 21.16 -6.98 -64.10
N LYS A 156 20.43 -5.96 -64.57
CA LYS A 156 19.81 -6.00 -65.89
C LYS A 156 20.83 -6.24 -66.99
N VAL A 157 21.97 -5.51 -66.97
CA VAL A 157 23.05 -5.68 -67.98
C VAL A 157 23.64 -7.09 -67.89
N ALA A 158 23.92 -7.62 -66.68
CA ALA A 158 24.43 -8.97 -66.49
C ALA A 158 23.43 -10.05 -66.94
N ALA A 159 22.15 -9.89 -66.61
CA ALA A 159 21.09 -10.80 -67.01
C ALA A 159 20.84 -10.80 -68.54
N ASP A 160 20.84 -9.61 -69.17
CA ASP A 160 20.74 -9.47 -70.62
C ASP A 160 21.95 -10.10 -71.35
N ASN A 161 23.14 -10.03 -70.72
CA ASN A 161 24.33 -10.74 -71.25
C ASN A 161 24.20 -12.25 -71.11
N LEU A 162 23.84 -12.76 -69.94
CA LEU A 162 23.60 -14.20 -69.75
C LEU A 162 22.51 -14.74 -70.69
N ALA A 163 21.45 -14.00 -70.92
CA ALA A 163 20.38 -14.39 -71.87
C ALA A 163 20.88 -14.50 -73.30
N ARG A 164 21.90 -13.76 -73.69
CA ARG A 164 22.53 -13.85 -74.98
C ARG A 164 23.54 -15.00 -75.07
N VAL A 165 24.37 -15.19 -74.06
CA VAL A 165 25.45 -16.20 -74.02
C VAL A 165 24.86 -17.62 -73.88
N LYS A 166 23.84 -17.83 -73.08
CA LYS A 166 23.26 -19.14 -72.79
C LYS A 166 22.85 -19.92 -74.07
N PRO A 167 22.05 -19.38 -75.00
CA PRO A 167 21.67 -20.11 -76.19
C PRO A 167 22.81 -20.34 -77.17
N LEU A 168 23.86 -19.52 -77.17
CA LEU A 168 25.04 -19.70 -77.99
C LEU A 168 25.95 -20.81 -77.46
N ALA A 169 26.14 -20.92 -76.18
CA ALA A 169 26.84 -22.00 -75.49
C ALA A 169 26.12 -23.36 -75.69
N GLU A 170 24.78 -23.40 -75.59
CA GLU A 170 23.96 -24.59 -75.88
C GLU A 170 24.17 -25.07 -77.32
N ARG A 171 24.35 -24.16 -78.24
CA ARG A 171 24.73 -24.47 -79.66
C ARG A 171 26.20 -24.73 -79.93
N LYS A 172 27.02 -24.76 -78.83
CA LYS A 172 28.46 -24.93 -78.92
C LYS A 172 29.20 -23.80 -79.69
N ALA A 173 28.58 -22.64 -79.80
CA ALA A 173 29.18 -21.47 -80.44
C ALA A 173 30.07 -20.63 -79.53
N LEU A 174 29.90 -20.84 -78.19
CA LEU A 174 30.74 -20.25 -77.13
C LEU A 174 31.24 -21.35 -76.18
N SER A 175 32.30 -21.05 -75.43
CA SER A 175 32.85 -21.98 -74.44
C SER A 175 32.01 -22.09 -73.20
N GLN A 176 32.07 -23.21 -72.48
CA GLN A 176 31.42 -23.42 -71.20
C GLN A 176 31.93 -22.38 -70.20
N ARG A 177 33.16 -22.00 -70.19
CA ARG A 177 33.77 -20.99 -69.37
C ARG A 177 33.06 -19.62 -69.50
N GLU A 178 32.72 -19.21 -70.70
CA GLU A 178 32.01 -17.94 -70.96
C GLU A 178 30.61 -17.99 -70.44
N LEU A 179 29.93 -19.16 -70.47
CA LEU A 179 28.61 -19.35 -69.84
C LEU A 179 28.70 -19.28 -68.32
N ASP A 180 29.71 -19.94 -67.72
CA ASP A 180 29.95 -19.94 -66.26
C ASP A 180 30.28 -18.54 -65.77
N ASP A 181 31.14 -17.78 -66.50
CA ASP A 181 31.46 -16.40 -66.18
C ASP A 181 30.24 -15.47 -66.27
N ALA A 182 29.38 -15.63 -67.30
CA ALA A 182 28.16 -14.82 -67.44
C ALA A 182 27.12 -15.16 -66.32
N THR A 183 27.04 -16.45 -65.95
CA THR A 183 26.16 -16.92 -64.89
C THR A 183 26.62 -16.34 -63.52
N GLY A 184 27.92 -16.48 -63.20
CA GLY A 184 28.51 -15.93 -61.99
C GLY A 184 28.37 -14.41 -61.86
N ALA A 185 28.51 -13.69 -63.04
CA ALA A 185 28.27 -12.25 -63.05
C ALA A 185 26.81 -11.87 -62.77
N ALA A 186 25.87 -12.61 -63.32
CA ALA A 186 24.43 -12.39 -63.06
C ALA A 186 24.05 -12.70 -61.61
N GLU A 187 24.56 -13.81 -61.05
CA GLU A 187 24.33 -14.17 -59.63
C GLU A 187 24.95 -13.17 -58.68
N THR A 188 26.18 -12.71 -58.96
CA THR A 188 26.84 -11.67 -58.18
C THR A 188 26.05 -10.36 -58.20
N ALA A 189 25.57 -9.94 -59.38
CA ALA A 189 24.78 -8.73 -59.52
C ALA A 189 23.41 -8.89 -58.82
N ALA A 190 22.80 -10.08 -58.84
CA ALA A 190 21.56 -10.36 -58.09
C ALA A 190 21.80 -10.24 -56.58
N ALA A 191 22.87 -10.81 -56.06
CA ALA A 191 23.22 -10.69 -54.66
C ALA A 191 23.45 -9.20 -54.22
N ALA A 192 24.10 -8.41 -55.09
CA ALA A 192 24.29 -6.99 -54.84
C ALA A 192 22.97 -6.19 -54.79
N VAL A 193 21.96 -6.56 -55.58
CA VAL A 193 20.61 -5.98 -55.50
C VAL A 193 19.96 -6.28 -54.14
N GLU A 194 20.11 -7.51 -53.63
CA GLU A 194 19.52 -7.86 -52.30
C GLU A 194 20.21 -7.09 -51.17
N VAL A 195 21.51 -6.88 -51.21
CA VAL A 195 22.24 -6.02 -50.24
C VAL A 195 21.73 -4.58 -50.32
N ALA A 196 21.55 -4.02 -51.52
CA ALA A 196 21.05 -2.66 -51.69
C ALA A 196 19.59 -2.50 -51.24
N LYS A 197 18.74 -3.52 -51.42
CA LYS A 197 17.38 -3.56 -50.85
C LYS A 197 17.40 -3.54 -49.32
N ALA A 198 18.24 -4.36 -48.69
CA ALA A 198 18.36 -4.39 -47.23
C ALA A 198 18.80 -3.03 -46.67
N ASN A 199 19.77 -2.37 -47.36
CA ASN A 199 20.21 -1.01 -46.97
C ASN A 199 19.08 0.02 -47.10
N LEU A 200 18.26 -0.06 -48.13
CA LEU A 200 17.10 0.83 -48.29
C LEU A 200 16.06 0.60 -47.18
N GLU A 201 15.77 -0.64 -46.85
CA GLU A 201 14.84 -0.95 -45.76
C GLU A 201 15.36 -0.46 -44.40
N GLN A 202 16.67 -0.60 -44.14
CA GLN A 202 17.30 -0.04 -42.91
C GLN A 202 17.14 1.50 -42.88
N ALA A 203 17.39 2.19 -44.00
CA ALA A 203 17.21 3.65 -44.08
C ALA A 203 15.74 4.06 -43.84
N ARG A 204 14.76 3.32 -44.39
CA ARG A 204 13.35 3.55 -44.16
C ARG A 204 12.94 3.32 -42.73
N LEU A 205 13.47 2.27 -42.10
CA LEU A 205 13.20 1.96 -40.69
C LEU A 205 13.71 3.09 -39.79
N ASN A 206 14.94 3.59 -40.03
CA ASN A 206 15.48 4.72 -39.31
C ASN A 206 14.63 5.98 -39.48
N LEU A 207 14.13 6.25 -40.69
CA LEU A 207 13.21 7.37 -40.94
C LEU A 207 11.90 7.18 -40.19
N SER A 208 11.36 5.98 -40.09
CA SER A 208 10.13 5.72 -39.35
C SER A 208 10.27 6.04 -37.86
N TYR A 209 11.47 5.92 -37.29
CA TYR A 209 11.74 6.22 -35.89
C TYR A 209 11.74 7.72 -35.55
N THR A 210 11.74 8.61 -36.56
CA THR A 210 11.58 10.06 -36.33
C THR A 210 10.17 10.41 -35.83
N THR A 211 9.19 9.58 -36.11
CA THR A 211 7.82 9.73 -35.63
C THR A 211 7.64 8.83 -34.40
N ILE A 212 7.62 9.44 -33.22
CA ILE A 212 7.62 8.70 -31.95
C ILE A 212 6.19 8.59 -31.42
N THR A 213 5.71 7.35 -31.33
CA THR A 213 4.35 7.03 -30.89
C THR A 213 4.34 6.33 -29.54
N THR A 214 3.21 6.42 -28.81
CA THR A 214 3.02 5.62 -27.59
C THR A 214 2.47 4.24 -27.92
N PRO A 215 3.02 3.15 -27.33
CA PRO A 215 2.50 1.79 -27.53
C PRO A 215 1.32 1.45 -26.62
N VAL A 216 0.97 2.34 -25.66
CA VAL A 216 -0.09 2.11 -24.67
C VAL A 216 -1.01 3.31 -24.56
N THR A 217 -2.27 3.05 -24.25
CA THR A 217 -3.23 4.08 -23.85
C THR A 217 -3.02 4.39 -22.37
N GLY A 218 -2.89 5.67 -22.01
CA GLY A 218 -2.67 6.06 -20.62
C GLY A 218 -2.43 7.54 -20.45
N LEU A 219 -2.13 7.93 -19.23
CA LEU A 219 -1.81 9.30 -18.87
C LEU A 219 -0.35 9.60 -19.24
N SER A 220 -0.15 10.66 -20.03
CA SER A 220 1.19 11.13 -20.37
C SER A 220 1.80 11.95 -19.23
N SER A 221 3.11 11.87 -19.08
CA SER A 221 3.88 12.72 -18.18
C SER A 221 4.37 13.99 -18.88
N PHE A 222 5.09 14.82 -18.14
CA PHE A 222 5.80 15.97 -18.71
C PHE A 222 6.93 15.51 -19.64
N ALA A 223 7.26 16.35 -20.62
CA ALA A 223 8.39 16.11 -21.50
C ALA A 223 9.71 16.50 -20.78
N ARG A 224 10.72 15.65 -20.91
CA ARG A 224 12.06 15.92 -20.39
C ARG A 224 12.91 16.74 -21.33
N VAL A 225 12.45 16.89 -22.57
CA VAL A 225 13.15 17.55 -23.67
C VAL A 225 12.27 18.65 -24.25
N GLN A 226 12.92 19.69 -24.78
CA GLN A 226 12.29 20.85 -25.37
C GLN A 226 12.32 20.78 -26.90
N ASP A 227 11.40 21.44 -27.56
CA ASP A 227 11.40 21.60 -29.01
C ASP A 227 12.69 22.31 -29.44
N GLY A 228 13.33 21.81 -30.50
CA GLY A 228 14.64 22.29 -30.97
C GLY A 228 15.86 21.65 -30.27
N GLN A 229 15.68 20.84 -29.22
CA GLN A 229 16.79 20.17 -28.53
C GLN A 229 17.30 19.00 -29.35
N TYR A 230 18.63 18.81 -29.34
CA TYR A 230 19.26 17.62 -29.91
C TYR A 230 19.13 16.42 -28.95
N ILE A 231 18.64 15.30 -29.45
CA ILE A 231 18.42 14.07 -28.71
C ILE A 231 19.51 13.07 -29.11
N ASN A 232 20.17 12.50 -28.09
CA ASN A 232 21.10 11.42 -28.24
C ASN A 232 20.47 10.11 -27.74
N ILE A 233 20.69 8.99 -28.44
CA ILE A 233 20.18 7.66 -28.05
C ILE A 233 20.62 7.26 -26.63
N THR A 234 21.79 7.71 -26.16
CA THR A 234 22.32 7.40 -24.83
C THR A 234 21.46 8.03 -23.70
N ASP A 235 20.86 9.21 -23.93
CA ASP A 235 19.94 9.88 -23.02
C ASP A 235 18.66 10.23 -23.78
N SER A 236 17.94 9.21 -24.17
CA SER A 236 16.83 9.30 -25.12
C SER A 236 15.46 9.33 -24.47
N GLN A 237 15.35 9.35 -23.13
CA GLN A 237 14.05 9.34 -22.44
C GLN A 237 13.35 10.68 -22.61
N LEU A 238 12.26 10.69 -23.39
CA LEU A 238 11.47 11.88 -23.70
C LEU A 238 10.39 12.12 -22.67
N THR A 239 9.65 11.08 -22.32
CA THR A 239 8.55 11.10 -21.32
C THR A 239 8.23 9.66 -20.93
N TYR A 240 7.16 9.47 -20.13
CA TYR A 240 6.54 8.16 -19.93
C TYR A 240 5.02 8.26 -20.05
N VAL A 241 4.39 7.14 -20.37
CA VAL A 241 2.93 6.98 -20.38
C VAL A 241 2.56 5.89 -19.39
N ALA A 242 1.64 6.20 -18.48
CA ALA A 242 1.17 5.30 -17.45
C ALA A 242 -0.28 4.89 -17.71
N GLN A 243 -0.53 3.61 -17.86
CA GLN A 243 -1.89 3.07 -17.95
C GLN A 243 -2.58 3.22 -16.59
N LEU A 244 -3.78 3.82 -16.59
CA LEU A 244 -4.52 4.07 -15.35
C LEU A 244 -5.54 2.96 -15.04
N ASP A 245 -5.99 2.22 -16.03
CA ASP A 245 -6.97 1.15 -15.86
C ASP A 245 -6.48 -0.14 -16.57
N PRO A 246 -6.37 -1.26 -15.84
CA PRO A 246 -6.53 -1.38 -14.39
C PRO A 246 -5.37 -0.72 -13.61
N MET A 247 -5.62 -0.38 -12.34
CA MET A 247 -4.61 0.12 -11.40
C MET A 247 -4.14 -1.02 -10.48
N TRP A 248 -2.87 -1.07 -10.21
CA TRP A 248 -2.30 -1.94 -9.18
C TRP A 248 -2.17 -1.20 -7.86
N VAL A 249 -2.36 -1.92 -6.77
CA VAL A 249 -2.07 -1.46 -5.41
C VAL A 249 -1.15 -2.49 -4.77
N ASN A 250 0.06 -2.08 -4.49
CA ASN A 250 1.05 -2.89 -3.80
C ASN A 250 0.98 -2.58 -2.31
N PHE A 251 0.95 -3.61 -1.49
CA PHE A 251 0.99 -3.50 -0.04
C PHE A 251 1.80 -4.67 0.53
N SER A 252 2.31 -4.52 1.74
CA SER A 252 3.17 -5.51 2.35
C SER A 252 2.53 -6.13 3.58
N LEU A 253 2.66 -7.43 3.70
CA LEU A 253 2.22 -8.22 4.85
C LEU A 253 3.47 -8.66 5.62
N SER A 254 3.48 -8.45 6.95
CA SER A 254 4.60 -8.88 7.78
C SER A 254 4.57 -10.40 8.03
N GLU A 255 5.74 -10.98 8.27
CA GLU A 255 5.84 -12.38 8.65
C GLU A 255 5.06 -12.68 9.94
N ASN A 256 5.09 -11.76 10.90
CA ASN A 256 4.35 -11.91 12.16
C ASN A 256 2.84 -11.95 11.92
N ASP A 257 2.30 -11.10 11.05
CA ASP A 257 0.87 -11.11 10.71
C ASP A 257 0.49 -12.42 10.01
N MET A 258 1.33 -12.90 9.10
CA MET A 258 1.11 -14.17 8.41
C MET A 258 1.10 -15.34 9.39
N LEU A 259 2.05 -15.38 10.34
CA LEU A 259 2.09 -16.40 11.38
C LEU A 259 0.87 -16.33 12.30
N ALA A 260 0.44 -15.14 12.69
CA ALA A 260 -0.78 -14.94 13.47
C ALA A 260 -2.02 -15.45 12.73
N ILE A 261 -2.18 -15.11 11.45
CA ILE A 261 -3.28 -15.57 10.60
C ILE A 261 -3.28 -17.11 10.51
N ARG A 262 -2.11 -17.72 10.28
CA ARG A 262 -1.98 -19.19 10.22
C ARG A 262 -2.33 -19.86 11.55
N THR A 263 -1.87 -19.30 12.66
CA THR A 263 -2.16 -19.82 14.01
C THR A 263 -3.65 -19.76 14.31
N GLU A 264 -4.32 -18.65 13.99
CA GLU A 264 -5.77 -18.50 14.14
C GLU A 264 -6.54 -19.48 13.24
N GLN A 265 -6.06 -19.68 12.01
CA GLN A 265 -6.66 -20.62 11.06
C GLN A 265 -6.51 -22.07 11.54
N GLN A 266 -5.32 -22.49 11.99
CA GLN A 266 -5.06 -23.83 12.52
C GLN A 266 -5.88 -24.12 13.77
N ALA A 267 -6.10 -23.11 14.61
CA ALA A 267 -6.95 -23.19 15.79
C ALA A 267 -8.46 -23.16 15.47
N GLY A 268 -8.84 -23.06 14.19
CA GLY A 268 -10.25 -22.99 13.77
C GLY A 268 -10.96 -21.69 14.13
N ARG A 269 -10.22 -20.68 14.62
CA ARG A 269 -10.77 -19.37 14.99
C ARG A 269 -10.86 -18.38 13.85
N LEU A 270 -10.21 -18.68 12.72
CA LEU A 270 -10.26 -17.89 11.50
C LEU A 270 -10.46 -18.81 10.30
N ARG A 271 -11.44 -18.53 9.47
CA ARG A 271 -11.69 -19.19 8.19
C ARG A 271 -11.37 -18.22 7.07
N LEU A 272 -10.40 -18.55 6.24
CA LEU A 272 -10.04 -17.79 5.05
C LEU A 272 -10.97 -18.14 3.89
N PRO A 273 -11.15 -17.26 2.90
CA PRO A 273 -11.96 -17.53 1.72
C PRO A 273 -11.35 -18.67 0.90
N GLN A 274 -12.21 -19.40 0.19
CA GLN A 274 -11.74 -20.47 -0.70
C GLN A 274 -10.92 -19.89 -1.85
N LYS A 275 -9.82 -20.57 -2.23
CA LYS A 275 -8.91 -20.15 -3.32
C LYS A 275 -8.30 -18.76 -3.13
N ASP A 276 -8.13 -18.32 -1.89
CA ASP A 276 -7.57 -17.00 -1.56
C ASP A 276 -8.29 -15.83 -2.26
N ASP A 277 -9.60 -15.97 -2.53
CA ASP A 277 -10.45 -14.96 -3.17
C ASP A 277 -10.78 -13.83 -2.19
N PHE A 278 -9.75 -13.08 -1.81
CA PHE A 278 -9.88 -11.91 -0.96
C PHE A 278 -10.39 -10.71 -1.76
N GLU A 279 -11.40 -10.06 -1.23
CA GLU A 279 -11.87 -8.78 -1.74
C GLU A 279 -10.99 -7.65 -1.18
N VAL A 280 -10.55 -6.77 -2.06
CA VAL A 280 -9.71 -5.62 -1.70
C VAL A 280 -10.47 -4.33 -1.95
N SER A 281 -10.63 -3.52 -0.92
CA SER A 281 -11.11 -2.15 -1.01
C SER A 281 -10.00 -1.18 -0.63
N VAL A 282 -10.05 0.02 -1.21
CA VAL A 282 -9.04 1.06 -1.02
C VAL A 282 -9.69 2.26 -0.34
N VAL A 283 -9.08 2.74 0.72
CA VAL A 283 -9.46 3.96 1.43
C VAL A 283 -8.42 5.03 1.09
N LEU A 284 -8.88 6.13 0.55
CA LEU A 284 -8.06 7.27 0.14
C LEU A 284 -7.57 8.09 1.35
N ALA A 285 -6.68 9.02 1.10
CA ALA A 285 -6.07 9.84 2.16
C ALA A 285 -7.10 10.72 2.91
N ASP A 286 -8.18 11.10 2.25
CA ASP A 286 -9.30 11.86 2.83
C ASP A 286 -10.26 11.01 3.68
N GLY A 287 -10.02 9.70 3.75
CA GLY A 287 -10.87 8.74 4.46
C GLY A 287 -12.03 8.18 3.61
N SER A 288 -12.24 8.66 2.40
CA SER A 288 -13.26 8.12 1.50
C SER A 288 -12.86 6.73 0.98
N THR A 289 -13.85 5.87 0.79
CA THR A 289 -13.61 4.54 0.20
C THR A 289 -13.77 4.61 -1.31
N PHE A 290 -12.75 4.12 -2.04
CA PHE A 290 -12.83 4.01 -3.49
C PHE A 290 -13.98 3.06 -3.90
N PRO A 291 -14.87 3.46 -4.82
CA PRO A 291 -16.12 2.74 -5.06
C PRO A 291 -15.95 1.37 -5.74
N LYS A 292 -14.82 1.13 -6.41
CA LYS A 292 -14.55 -0.15 -7.07
C LYS A 292 -13.70 -1.03 -6.17
N LYS A 293 -14.08 -2.30 -6.09
CA LYS A 293 -13.34 -3.32 -5.37
C LYS A 293 -12.40 -4.06 -6.32
N GLY A 294 -11.30 -4.52 -5.77
CA GLY A 294 -10.31 -5.31 -6.49
C GLY A 294 -10.09 -6.67 -5.86
N ARG A 295 -9.14 -7.41 -6.40
CA ARG A 295 -8.73 -8.72 -5.89
C ARG A 295 -7.21 -8.81 -5.84
N ILE A 296 -6.69 -9.63 -4.94
CA ILE A 296 -5.26 -9.96 -4.91
C ILE A 296 -4.95 -10.80 -6.14
N THR A 297 -4.04 -10.30 -6.98
CA THR A 297 -3.65 -10.96 -8.23
C THR A 297 -2.24 -11.49 -8.21
N PHE A 298 -1.44 -11.08 -7.23
CA PHE A 298 -0.05 -11.51 -7.12
C PHE A 298 0.41 -11.45 -5.66
N ALA A 299 1.16 -12.44 -5.25
CA ALA A 299 1.90 -12.50 -4.00
C ALA A 299 3.36 -12.79 -4.33
N ASN A 300 4.29 -11.99 -3.80
CA ASN A 300 5.71 -12.28 -3.99
C ASN A 300 6.09 -13.55 -3.23
N ALA A 301 6.94 -14.38 -3.83
CA ALA A 301 7.44 -15.59 -3.19
C ALA A 301 8.47 -15.28 -2.09
N ASP A 302 9.21 -14.19 -2.27
CA ASP A 302 10.34 -13.83 -1.41
C ASP A 302 9.93 -12.78 -0.36
N TYR A 303 10.45 -12.95 0.85
CA TYR A 303 10.43 -11.92 1.88
C TYR A 303 11.53 -10.89 1.62
N ASN A 304 11.21 -9.63 1.87
CA ASN A 304 12.22 -8.60 1.93
C ASN A 304 13.01 -8.76 3.23
N PRO A 305 14.33 -9.06 3.18
CA PRO A 305 15.11 -9.35 4.38
C PRO A 305 15.35 -8.14 5.29
N GLN A 306 15.20 -6.91 4.77
CA GLN A 306 15.36 -5.67 5.56
C GLN A 306 14.12 -5.34 6.38
N THR A 307 12.94 -5.74 5.91
CA THR A 307 11.66 -5.39 6.55
C THR A 307 10.91 -6.58 7.13
N GLY A 308 11.29 -7.83 6.80
CA GLY A 308 10.57 -9.03 7.20
C GLY A 308 9.14 -9.09 6.64
N THR A 309 8.92 -8.49 5.47
CA THR A 309 7.60 -8.43 4.82
C THR A 309 7.64 -9.02 3.43
N PHE A 310 6.53 -9.52 2.94
CA PHE A 310 6.37 -9.87 1.53
C PHE A 310 5.28 -9.02 0.89
N MET A 311 5.49 -8.74 -0.39
CA MET A 311 4.63 -7.85 -1.15
C MET A 311 3.45 -8.61 -1.75
N LEU A 312 2.27 -8.04 -1.55
CA LEU A 312 1.04 -8.42 -2.23
C LEU A 312 0.64 -7.34 -3.22
N ARG A 313 0.02 -7.74 -4.31
CA ARG A 313 -0.55 -6.83 -5.30
C ARG A 313 -2.01 -7.12 -5.51
N ALA A 314 -2.82 -6.09 -5.37
CA ALA A 314 -4.21 -6.11 -5.78
C ALA A 314 -4.38 -5.36 -7.10
N THR A 315 -5.31 -5.82 -7.92
CA THR A 315 -5.71 -5.17 -9.16
C THR A 315 -7.11 -4.62 -9.00
N LEU A 316 -7.27 -3.32 -9.28
CA LEU A 316 -8.54 -2.60 -9.18
C LEU A 316 -8.91 -1.98 -10.53
N PRO A 317 -10.18 -2.05 -10.96
CA PRO A 317 -10.68 -1.25 -12.07
C PRO A 317 -10.63 0.24 -11.71
N ASN A 318 -10.15 1.08 -12.63
CA ASN A 318 -10.04 2.53 -12.42
C ASN A 318 -10.40 3.30 -13.71
N PRO A 319 -11.58 3.06 -14.30
CA PRO A 319 -11.95 3.64 -15.59
C PRO A 319 -12.03 5.16 -15.59
N GLU A 320 -12.37 5.75 -14.45
CA GLU A 320 -12.46 7.21 -14.27
C GLU A 320 -11.11 7.86 -13.99
N GLY A 321 -10.04 7.08 -13.80
CA GLY A 321 -8.70 7.59 -13.52
C GLY A 321 -8.56 8.34 -12.18
N VAL A 322 -9.43 8.05 -11.21
CA VAL A 322 -9.39 8.67 -9.86
C VAL A 322 -8.11 8.29 -9.13
N LEU A 323 -7.75 7.00 -9.19
CA LEU A 323 -6.47 6.55 -8.65
C LEU A 323 -5.35 6.95 -9.61
N ARG A 324 -4.30 7.55 -9.05
CA ARG A 324 -3.09 7.93 -9.76
C ARG A 324 -1.91 7.09 -9.26
N PRO A 325 -0.92 6.75 -10.12
CA PRO A 325 0.27 6.06 -9.68
C PRO A 325 1.04 6.85 -8.61
N GLY A 326 1.56 6.14 -7.61
CA GLY A 326 2.36 6.73 -6.53
C GLY A 326 1.57 7.24 -5.32
N GLN A 327 0.24 7.16 -5.30
CA GLN A 327 -0.57 7.54 -4.14
C GLN A 327 -0.43 6.51 -3.01
N PHE A 328 -0.29 6.99 -1.78
CA PHE A 328 -0.44 6.17 -0.59
C PHE A 328 -1.92 6.01 -0.24
N VAL A 329 -2.30 4.78 0.05
CA VAL A 329 -3.69 4.40 0.33
C VAL A 329 -3.72 3.39 1.46
N ARG A 330 -4.84 3.31 2.18
CA ARG A 330 -5.10 2.20 3.08
C ARG A 330 -5.83 1.10 2.31
N VAL A 331 -5.30 -0.10 2.39
CA VAL A 331 -5.83 -1.29 1.72
C VAL A 331 -6.56 -2.12 2.75
N ARG A 332 -7.85 -2.30 2.55
CA ARG A 332 -8.67 -3.18 3.39
C ARG A 332 -8.92 -4.48 2.64
N VAL A 333 -8.37 -5.56 3.19
CA VAL A 333 -8.53 -6.92 2.68
C VAL A 333 -9.62 -7.61 3.47
N SER A 334 -10.70 -8.03 2.82
CA SER A 334 -11.87 -8.67 3.42
C SER A 334 -12.15 -10.03 2.77
N GLY A 335 -12.96 -10.84 3.44
CA GLY A 335 -13.32 -12.20 3.00
C GLY A 335 -13.00 -13.28 4.03
N ALA A 336 -12.18 -12.98 5.02
CA ALA A 336 -11.99 -13.87 6.16
C ALA A 336 -13.19 -13.79 7.12
N VAL A 337 -13.47 -14.88 7.82
CA VAL A 337 -14.60 -14.98 8.76
C VAL A 337 -14.10 -15.64 10.04
N ARG A 338 -14.47 -15.07 11.19
CA ARG A 338 -14.27 -15.68 12.49
C ARG A 338 -15.53 -16.46 12.86
N PRO A 339 -15.52 -17.78 12.78
CA PRO A 339 -16.69 -18.59 13.08
C PRO A 339 -16.99 -18.57 14.57
N ASN A 340 -18.28 -18.62 14.94
CA ASN A 340 -18.74 -18.67 16.31
C ASN A 340 -18.17 -17.55 17.21
N ALA A 341 -17.95 -16.36 16.67
CA ALA A 341 -17.46 -15.23 17.44
C ALA A 341 -18.51 -14.75 18.44
N ILE A 342 -18.04 -14.43 19.63
CA ILE A 342 -18.84 -13.79 20.66
C ILE A 342 -18.67 -12.26 20.51
N LEU A 343 -19.76 -11.58 20.20
CA LEU A 343 -19.77 -10.13 19.97
C LEU A 343 -20.55 -9.43 21.06
N VAL A 344 -19.92 -8.39 21.62
CA VAL A 344 -20.50 -7.60 22.73
C VAL A 344 -20.37 -6.12 22.37
N PRO A 345 -21.44 -5.31 22.53
CA PRO A 345 -21.38 -3.89 22.26
C PRO A 345 -20.21 -3.22 22.99
N GLN A 346 -19.53 -2.30 22.32
CA GLN A 346 -18.34 -1.63 22.86
C GLN A 346 -18.60 -1.00 24.23
N GLN A 347 -19.78 -0.42 24.42
CA GLN A 347 -20.20 0.18 25.70
C GLN A 347 -20.28 -0.81 26.85
N SER A 348 -20.41 -2.13 26.58
CA SER A 348 -20.49 -3.19 27.59
C SER A 348 -19.15 -3.66 28.10
N VAL A 349 -18.07 -3.27 27.46
CA VAL A 349 -16.72 -3.64 27.85
C VAL A 349 -16.08 -2.49 28.60
N LEU A 350 -15.77 -2.73 29.86
CA LEU A 350 -15.14 -1.76 30.74
C LEU A 350 -13.64 -2.06 30.88
N GLN A 351 -12.86 -1.01 31.10
CA GLN A 351 -11.43 -1.14 31.35
C GLN A 351 -11.14 -0.89 32.85
N GLY A 352 -10.44 -1.82 33.47
CA GLY A 352 -10.01 -1.72 34.86
C GLY A 352 -8.49 -1.92 35.02
N ALA A 353 -8.03 -1.94 36.27
CA ALA A 353 -6.61 -2.08 36.59
C ALA A 353 -5.99 -3.42 36.11
N GLN A 354 -6.80 -4.46 35.93
CA GLN A 354 -6.36 -5.81 35.50
C GLN A 354 -6.71 -6.14 34.05
N GLY A 355 -7.12 -5.14 33.25
CA GLY A 355 -7.51 -5.33 31.85
C GLY A 355 -9.00 -5.07 31.61
N HIS A 356 -9.54 -5.66 30.54
CA HIS A 356 -10.93 -5.49 30.17
C HIS A 356 -11.82 -6.47 30.92
N PHE A 357 -13.03 -6.00 31.27
CA PHE A 357 -14.03 -6.84 31.89
C PHE A 357 -15.45 -6.45 31.43
N VAL A 358 -16.35 -7.38 31.57
CA VAL A 358 -17.79 -7.18 31.36
C VAL A 358 -18.55 -7.51 32.61
N VAL A 359 -19.77 -6.98 32.74
CA VAL A 359 -20.69 -7.38 33.80
C VAL A 359 -21.69 -8.37 33.22
N THR A 360 -21.71 -9.58 33.78
CA THR A 360 -22.67 -10.63 33.44
C THR A 360 -23.72 -10.77 34.52
N VAL A 361 -24.89 -11.26 34.12
CA VAL A 361 -25.96 -11.60 35.07
C VAL A 361 -25.98 -13.12 35.26
N ASP A 362 -25.85 -13.59 36.49
CA ASP A 362 -25.93 -15.01 36.81
C ASP A 362 -27.39 -15.53 36.87
N LYS A 363 -27.56 -16.83 37.15
CA LYS A 363 -28.87 -17.48 37.26
C LYS A 363 -29.72 -16.95 38.43
N ASP A 364 -29.04 -16.37 39.44
CA ASP A 364 -29.69 -15.81 40.62
C ASP A 364 -29.99 -14.31 40.47
N SER A 365 -29.94 -13.81 39.22
CA SER A 365 -30.14 -12.39 38.89
C SER A 365 -29.17 -11.45 39.63
N ARG A 366 -27.91 -11.85 39.79
CA ARG A 366 -26.85 -11.06 40.42
C ARG A 366 -25.80 -10.64 39.41
N ALA A 367 -25.30 -9.42 39.58
CA ALA A 367 -24.22 -8.90 38.74
C ALA A 367 -22.88 -9.52 39.08
N GLN A 368 -22.16 -10.10 38.11
CA GLN A 368 -20.81 -10.64 38.26
C GLN A 368 -19.86 -9.91 37.32
N ILE A 369 -18.72 -9.48 37.85
CA ILE A 369 -17.63 -8.95 37.02
C ILE A 369 -16.85 -10.13 36.48
N ARG A 370 -16.75 -10.20 35.14
CA ARG A 370 -16.02 -11.24 34.45
C ARG A 370 -14.90 -10.65 33.59
N PRO A 371 -13.63 -10.97 33.86
CA PRO A 371 -12.52 -10.54 33.03
C PRO A 371 -12.64 -11.15 31.64
N VAL A 372 -12.36 -10.35 30.60
CA VAL A 372 -12.46 -10.76 29.21
C VAL A 372 -11.20 -10.34 28.44
N GLU A 373 -10.83 -11.17 27.49
CA GLU A 373 -9.81 -10.86 26.51
C GLU A 373 -10.51 -10.39 25.23
N VAL A 374 -10.29 -9.12 24.87
CA VAL A 374 -10.90 -8.50 23.70
C VAL A 374 -10.01 -8.69 22.48
N GLY A 375 -10.63 -8.89 21.33
CA GLY A 375 -9.97 -8.97 20.02
C GLY A 375 -10.18 -7.72 19.19
N THR A 376 -10.46 -7.90 17.89
CA THR A 376 -10.78 -6.83 16.95
C THR A 376 -12.22 -6.34 17.07
N TRP A 377 -12.50 -5.18 16.48
CA TRP A 377 -13.85 -4.62 16.40
C TRP A 377 -14.55 -5.11 15.14
N ASP A 378 -15.86 -5.33 15.25
CA ASP A 378 -16.76 -5.56 14.13
C ASP A 378 -17.91 -4.55 14.23
N GLY A 379 -17.79 -3.44 13.50
CA GLY A 379 -18.70 -2.30 13.65
C GLY A 379 -18.64 -1.70 15.06
N ASP A 380 -19.77 -1.69 15.76
CA ASP A 380 -19.89 -1.18 17.13
C ASP A 380 -19.69 -2.25 18.21
N ASP A 381 -19.40 -3.49 17.81
CA ASP A 381 -19.24 -4.62 18.70
C ASP A 381 -17.76 -5.02 18.86
N TRP A 382 -17.33 -5.39 20.07
CA TRP A 382 -16.07 -6.07 20.35
C TRP A 382 -16.19 -7.57 20.12
N VAL A 383 -15.23 -8.16 19.45
CA VAL A 383 -15.04 -9.62 19.43
C VAL A 383 -14.38 -10.03 20.74
N ILE A 384 -15.03 -10.90 21.52
CA ILE A 384 -14.46 -11.44 22.74
C ILE A 384 -13.75 -12.76 22.42
N VAL A 385 -12.45 -12.80 22.73
CA VAL A 385 -11.59 -13.97 22.46
C VAL A 385 -11.70 -15.00 23.57
N LYS A 386 -11.74 -14.53 24.85
CA LYS A 386 -11.88 -15.39 26.04
C LYS A 386 -12.69 -14.69 27.12
N GLY A 387 -13.29 -15.48 28.00
CA GLY A 387 -13.99 -14.99 29.20
C GLY A 387 -15.50 -15.02 29.12
N LEU A 388 -16.10 -15.21 27.94
CA LEU A 388 -17.55 -15.41 27.79
C LEU A 388 -17.86 -16.72 27.08
N ALA A 389 -19.02 -17.26 27.39
CA ALA A 389 -19.59 -18.45 26.75
C ALA A 389 -20.92 -18.09 26.05
N ALA A 390 -21.31 -18.97 25.12
CA ALA A 390 -22.62 -18.88 24.47
C ALA A 390 -23.73 -18.98 25.51
N GLY A 391 -24.69 -18.05 25.47
CA GLY A 391 -25.79 -17.98 26.41
C GLY A 391 -25.56 -17.10 27.64
N ASP A 392 -24.34 -16.59 27.83
CA ASP A 392 -24.10 -15.61 28.90
C ASP A 392 -24.95 -14.33 28.68
N VAL A 393 -25.47 -13.78 29.76
CA VAL A 393 -26.22 -12.53 29.73
C VAL A 393 -25.33 -11.38 30.14
N VAL A 394 -24.99 -10.51 29.18
CA VAL A 394 -24.05 -9.37 29.36
C VAL A 394 -24.89 -8.09 29.53
N VAL A 395 -24.56 -7.32 30.54
CA VAL A 395 -25.18 -6.00 30.79
C VAL A 395 -24.68 -5.01 29.75
N THR A 396 -25.57 -4.34 29.05
CA THR A 396 -25.24 -3.35 28.01
C THR A 396 -25.44 -1.91 28.47
N ASP A 397 -26.28 -1.68 29.49
CA ASP A 397 -26.50 -0.35 30.06
C ASP A 397 -26.82 -0.45 31.56
N GLY A 398 -26.51 0.61 32.32
CA GLY A 398 -26.71 0.67 33.75
C GLY A 398 -25.54 0.18 34.62
N MET A 399 -24.39 -0.18 34.01
CA MET A 399 -23.24 -0.79 34.70
C MET A 399 -22.59 0.09 35.76
N VAL A 400 -22.59 1.41 35.60
CA VAL A 400 -21.93 2.38 36.51
C VAL A 400 -22.49 2.33 37.92
N ARG A 401 -23.72 1.85 38.09
CA ARG A 401 -24.40 1.75 39.37
C ARG A 401 -24.28 0.38 40.03
N LEU A 402 -23.66 -0.59 39.36
CA LEU A 402 -23.57 -1.96 39.80
C LEU A 402 -22.34 -2.20 40.69
N SER A 403 -22.57 -2.84 41.84
CA SER A 403 -21.50 -3.45 42.63
C SER A 403 -21.49 -4.96 42.41
N PRO A 404 -20.33 -5.64 42.52
CA PRO A 404 -20.27 -7.10 42.42
C PRO A 404 -21.27 -7.75 43.41
N GLY A 405 -22.07 -8.68 42.89
CA GLY A 405 -23.10 -9.39 43.70
C GLY A 405 -24.41 -8.63 43.89
N ALA A 406 -24.56 -7.42 43.36
CA ALA A 406 -25.81 -6.64 43.47
C ALA A 406 -26.97 -7.36 42.75
N PRO A 407 -28.19 -7.38 43.34
CA PRO A 407 -29.37 -7.91 42.66
C PRO A 407 -29.74 -7.00 41.48
N VAL A 408 -29.95 -7.57 40.32
CA VAL A 408 -30.33 -6.85 39.10
C VAL A 408 -31.67 -7.32 38.54
N LYS A 409 -32.40 -6.40 37.95
CA LYS A 409 -33.62 -6.67 37.19
C LYS A 409 -33.31 -6.39 35.71
N VAL A 410 -33.23 -7.45 34.91
CA VAL A 410 -32.99 -7.32 33.48
C VAL A 410 -34.25 -6.77 32.81
N VAL A 411 -34.08 -5.61 32.19
CA VAL A 411 -35.08 -5.03 31.28
C VAL A 411 -34.62 -5.33 29.87
N ALA A 412 -35.43 -6.00 29.05
CA ALA A 412 -35.09 -6.31 27.68
C ALA A 412 -34.76 -5.04 26.91
N ALA A 413 -33.65 -5.02 26.20
CA ALA A 413 -33.30 -3.92 25.30
C ALA A 413 -34.44 -3.77 24.28
N ALA A 414 -35.18 -2.65 24.35
CA ALA A 414 -36.05 -2.28 23.25
C ALA A 414 -35.20 -2.21 21.98
N ALA A 415 -35.54 -3.02 20.99
CA ALA A 415 -34.87 -3.01 19.68
C ALA A 415 -34.93 -1.56 19.15
N LYS A 416 -33.81 -0.87 19.16
CA LYS A 416 -33.70 0.44 18.55
C LYS A 416 -33.90 0.23 17.05
N ALA A 417 -35.17 0.40 16.62
CA ALA A 417 -35.54 0.37 15.23
C ALA A 417 -34.60 1.33 14.49
N ALA A 418 -33.92 0.81 13.46
CA ALA A 418 -33.15 1.62 12.53
C ALA A 418 -34.06 2.73 12.01
N GLY A 419 -33.87 3.94 12.54
CA GLY A 419 -34.65 5.10 12.19
C GLY A 419 -34.46 5.42 10.73
N ALA A 420 -35.51 5.20 9.97
CA ALA A 420 -35.71 5.80 8.68
C ALA A 420 -35.69 7.33 8.88
N SER A 421 -34.60 7.97 8.49
CA SER A 421 -34.56 9.41 8.29
C SER A 421 -35.16 9.72 6.91
N GLY A 422 -36.49 9.70 6.86
CA GLY A 422 -37.27 10.41 5.87
C GLY A 422 -37.34 11.87 6.30
N GLY A 423 -36.40 12.68 5.84
CA GLY A 423 -36.48 14.14 5.94
C GLY A 423 -37.29 14.67 4.77
N ASP A 424 -38.56 14.87 5.04
CA ASP A 424 -39.48 15.66 4.21
C ASP A 424 -39.01 17.15 4.28
N ALA A 425 -38.61 17.71 3.17
CA ALA A 425 -38.25 19.12 3.04
C ALA A 425 -39.52 19.89 2.61
N PRO A 426 -40.00 20.91 3.34
CA PRO A 426 -41.10 21.72 2.89
C PRO A 426 -40.69 22.64 1.74
N ALA A 427 -41.41 22.53 0.64
CA ALA A 427 -41.44 23.53 -0.42
C ALA A 427 -41.97 24.87 0.15
N GLY A 428 -41.20 25.93 -0.01
CA GLY A 428 -41.58 27.30 0.33
C GLY A 428 -41.07 28.30 -0.67
N LYS A 429 -41.95 28.78 -1.50
CA LYS A 429 -42.02 30.01 -2.30
C LYS A 429 -40.71 30.68 -2.76
#